data_72b0be227eb496f8ac83c89aba6ffd89
#
_entry.id   72b0be227eb496f8ac83c89aba6ffd89
#
_cell.length_a   1.000
_cell.length_b   1.000
_cell.length_c   1.000
_cell.angle_alpha   90.00
_cell.angle_beta   90.00
_cell.angle_gamma   90.00
#
_symmetry.space_group_name_H-M   'P 1'
#
loop_
_entity.id
_entity.type
_entity.pdbx_description
1 polymer ?
#
loop_
_entity_poly.entity_id
_entity_poly.type
_entity_poly.pdbx_seq_one_letter_code
_entity_poly.pdbx_strand_id
1 'polypeptide(L)'
;QMCIRDRAVEYAEKLDPNREPGRLTMITRMGHDKVRTVLPAVVKAVEDSGHKVVWQCDPMHGNTFTASNGYKTRHFDKIVDEVQGFFEVHRELGTHPGGVHLEFTGEDVTECLGGAEDITDLDLPGRYESAVDPRLNTQQSLELSFLIAEMLRN
;
A
#
# COMPACT_ATOMS: atom_id res chain seq x y z
N GLN A 1 4.34 20.82 15.60
CA GLN A 1 3.62 19.64 15.06
C GLN A 1 4.62 18.50 14.91
N MET A 2 4.41 17.39 15.61
CA MET A 2 5.33 16.24 15.59
C MET A 2 5.38 15.62 14.19
N CYS A 3 6.58 15.33 13.69
CA CYS A 3 6.78 14.71 12.38
C CYS A 3 6.22 13.28 12.38
N ILE A 4 5.77 12.78 11.21
CA ILE A 4 5.24 11.41 11.07
C ILE A 4 6.24 10.35 11.58
N ARG A 5 7.51 10.57 11.34
CA ARG A 5 8.63 9.74 11.79
C ARG A 5 8.67 9.64 13.33
N ASP A 6 8.54 10.79 14.02
CA ASP A 6 8.63 10.85 15.49
C ASP A 6 7.41 10.20 16.15
N ARG A 7 6.24 10.29 15.50
CA ARG A 7 5.02 9.58 15.94
C ARG A 7 5.14 8.07 15.78
N ALA A 8 5.74 7.60 14.70
CA ALA A 8 5.93 6.16 14.49
C ALA A 8 6.77 5.55 15.61
N VAL A 9 7.86 6.22 16.01
CA VAL A 9 8.70 5.79 17.14
C VAL A 9 7.92 5.86 18.45
N GLU A 10 7.22 6.96 18.73
CA GLU A 10 6.40 7.11 19.94
C GLU A 10 5.36 5.99 20.09
N TYR A 11 4.69 5.63 18.98
CA TYR A 11 3.72 4.54 18.99
C TYR A 11 4.38 3.18 19.19
N ALA A 12 5.54 2.94 18.57
CA ALA A 12 6.30 1.72 18.78
C ALA A 12 6.70 1.56 20.26
N GLU A 13 7.23 2.60 20.89
CA GLU A 13 7.58 2.61 22.32
C GLU A 13 6.38 2.31 23.24
N LYS A 14 5.20 2.84 22.91
CA LYS A 14 3.99 2.62 23.71
C LYS A 14 3.37 1.24 23.52
N LEU A 15 3.40 0.71 22.28
CA LEU A 15 2.71 -0.53 21.93
C LEU A 15 3.61 -1.76 22.12
N ASP A 16 4.91 -1.59 22.03
CA ASP A 16 5.91 -2.64 22.22
C ASP A 16 7.11 -2.15 23.02
N PRO A 17 6.92 -1.82 24.31
CA PRO A 17 7.98 -1.30 25.19
C PRO A 17 9.14 -2.31 25.40
N ASN A 18 8.87 -3.58 25.19
CA ASN A 18 9.85 -4.66 25.35
C ASN A 18 10.65 -4.94 24.07
N ARG A 19 10.30 -4.30 22.95
CA ARG A 19 10.92 -4.50 21.62
C ARG A 19 10.93 -5.95 21.18
N GLU A 20 9.80 -6.65 21.32
CA GLU A 20 9.66 -8.05 20.92
C GLU A 20 9.63 -8.16 19.38
N PRO A 21 10.60 -8.83 18.74
CA PRO A 21 10.67 -8.92 17.29
C PRO A 21 9.38 -9.47 16.66
N GLY A 22 8.82 -8.74 15.67
CA GLY A 22 7.64 -9.16 14.93
C GLY A 22 6.31 -9.00 15.67
N ARG A 23 6.31 -8.47 16.90
CA ARG A 23 5.09 -8.22 17.66
C ARG A 23 4.23 -7.11 17.04
N LEU A 24 4.87 -6.06 16.55
CA LEU A 24 4.21 -4.88 16.00
C LEU A 24 4.28 -4.90 14.47
N THR A 25 3.15 -4.66 13.83
CA THR A 25 3.06 -4.42 12.39
C THR A 25 2.81 -2.94 12.14
N MET A 26 3.63 -2.34 11.30
CA MET A 26 3.43 -0.97 10.80
C MET A 26 2.94 -1.01 9.36
N ILE A 27 1.72 -0.53 9.14
CA ILE A 27 1.11 -0.42 7.82
C ILE A 27 1.34 0.99 7.30
N THR A 28 2.06 1.12 6.18
CA THR A 28 2.35 2.39 5.54
C THR A 28 1.32 2.70 4.46
N ARG A 29 0.80 3.92 4.47
CA ARG A 29 -0.24 4.43 3.57
C ARG A 29 0.16 5.82 3.13
N MET A 30 0.98 5.93 2.10
CA MET A 30 1.62 7.20 1.74
C MET A 30 1.13 7.79 0.42
N GLY A 31 0.67 6.96 -0.50
CA GLY A 31 0.42 7.31 -1.89
C GLY A 31 1.68 7.13 -2.75
N HIS A 32 1.46 6.83 -4.02
CA HIS A 32 2.54 6.52 -4.97
C HIS A 32 3.57 7.66 -5.12
N ASP A 33 3.11 8.91 -4.99
CA ASP A 33 3.93 10.12 -5.14
C ASP A 33 4.83 10.43 -3.94
N LYS A 34 4.58 9.82 -2.77
CA LYS A 34 5.26 10.12 -1.51
C LYS A 34 6.05 8.96 -0.92
N VAL A 35 5.75 7.73 -1.30
CA VAL A 35 6.35 6.54 -0.68
C VAL A 35 7.89 6.61 -0.68
N ARG A 36 8.50 6.95 -1.81
CA ARG A 36 9.97 7.01 -1.98
C ARG A 36 10.62 8.18 -1.21
N THR A 37 9.87 9.24 -0.90
CA THR A 37 10.40 10.43 -0.23
C THR A 37 10.15 10.44 1.27
N VAL A 38 9.06 9.83 1.73
CA VAL A 38 8.64 9.87 3.13
C VAL A 38 9.01 8.60 3.89
N LEU A 39 8.82 7.43 3.28
CA LEU A 39 9.03 6.13 3.93
C LEU A 39 10.46 5.92 4.45
N PRO A 40 11.54 6.30 3.72
CA PRO A 40 12.90 6.06 4.19
C PRO A 40 13.18 6.64 5.57
N ALA A 41 12.72 7.87 5.83
CA ALA A 41 12.94 8.53 7.12
C ALA A 41 12.16 7.85 8.26
N VAL A 42 10.98 7.30 7.97
CA VAL A 42 10.15 6.58 8.95
C VAL A 42 10.78 5.24 9.31
N VAL A 43 11.15 4.45 8.29
CA VAL A 43 11.79 3.14 8.47
C VAL A 43 13.09 3.30 9.28
N LYS A 44 13.95 4.24 8.85
CA LYS A 44 15.22 4.49 9.55
C LYS A 44 15.01 4.86 11.02
N ALA A 45 14.08 5.74 11.34
CA ALA A 45 13.81 6.14 12.72
C ALA A 45 13.33 4.99 13.60
N VAL A 46 12.47 4.10 13.06
CA VAL A 46 12.00 2.91 13.80
C VAL A 46 13.13 1.91 14.00
N GLU A 47 13.94 1.64 12.98
CA GLU A 47 15.12 0.75 13.11
C GLU A 47 16.13 1.32 14.13
N ASP A 48 16.43 2.62 14.08
CA ASP A 48 17.33 3.31 15.00
C ASP A 48 16.83 3.25 16.46
N SER A 49 15.50 3.17 16.67
CA SER A 49 14.89 2.99 18.01
C SER A 49 15.05 1.58 18.58
N GLY A 50 15.50 0.63 17.77
CA GLY A 50 15.72 -0.76 18.17
C GLY A 50 14.47 -1.67 18.07
N HIS A 51 13.35 -1.16 17.58
CA HIS A 51 12.16 -1.97 17.32
C HIS A 51 12.32 -2.79 16.04
N LYS A 52 11.94 -4.06 16.10
CA LYS A 52 11.91 -4.99 14.95
C LYS A 52 10.48 -5.28 14.56
N VAL A 53 9.92 -4.38 13.74
CA VAL A 53 8.51 -4.41 13.32
C VAL A 53 8.34 -5.17 12.00
N VAL A 54 7.12 -5.65 11.75
CA VAL A 54 6.70 -6.12 10.43
C VAL A 54 6.22 -4.92 9.62
N TRP A 55 6.82 -4.68 8.47
CA TRP A 55 6.39 -3.61 7.56
C TRP A 55 5.38 -4.12 6.54
N GLN A 56 4.27 -3.40 6.38
CA GLN A 56 3.29 -3.66 5.33
C GLN A 56 2.98 -2.38 4.56
N CYS A 57 2.71 -2.53 3.26
CA CYS A 57 2.23 -1.45 2.39
C CYS A 57 0.72 -1.53 2.22
N ASP A 58 0.01 -0.44 2.47
CA ASP A 58 -1.37 -0.21 2.04
C ASP A 58 -1.34 0.74 0.84
N PRO A 59 -1.31 0.23 -0.40
CA PRO A 59 -1.25 1.06 -1.60
C PRO A 59 -2.64 1.49 -2.07
N MET A 60 -3.68 1.14 -1.31
CA MET A 60 -5.07 1.38 -1.70
C MET A 60 -5.53 2.76 -1.29
N HIS A 61 -5.49 3.05 0.01
CA HIS A 61 -6.15 4.23 0.58
C HIS A 61 -5.45 5.56 0.25
N GLY A 62 -4.12 5.54 0.07
CA GLY A 62 -3.35 6.72 -0.34
C GLY A 62 -3.53 7.12 -1.82
N ASN A 63 -4.08 6.22 -2.63
CA ASN A 63 -4.30 6.41 -4.07
C ASN A 63 -5.78 6.51 -4.47
N THR A 64 -6.66 6.69 -3.50
CA THR A 64 -8.10 6.84 -3.73
C THR A 64 -8.44 8.28 -4.15
N PHE A 65 -9.29 8.42 -5.16
CA PHE A 65 -9.80 9.71 -5.64
C PHE A 65 -11.24 9.57 -6.14
N THR A 66 -11.87 10.68 -6.48
CA THR A 66 -13.20 10.69 -7.08
C THR A 66 -13.07 10.98 -8.57
N ALA A 67 -13.56 10.09 -9.42
CA ALA A 67 -13.61 10.26 -10.88
C ALA A 67 -14.58 11.35 -11.30
N SER A 68 -14.48 11.80 -12.55
CA SER A 68 -15.31 12.89 -13.10
C SER A 68 -16.82 12.60 -13.05
N ASN A 69 -17.19 11.33 -13.09
CA ASN A 69 -18.57 10.84 -12.99
C ASN A 69 -19.07 10.64 -11.54
N GLY A 70 -18.25 11.02 -10.53
CA GLY A 70 -18.60 10.98 -9.12
C GLY A 70 -18.30 9.67 -8.41
N TYR A 71 -17.82 8.63 -9.10
CA TYR A 71 -17.42 7.37 -8.47
C TYR A 71 -16.09 7.51 -7.75
N LYS A 72 -16.00 6.97 -6.55
CA LYS A 72 -14.75 6.79 -5.81
C LYS A 72 -13.97 5.66 -6.47
N THR A 73 -12.72 5.88 -6.82
CA THR A 73 -11.92 4.89 -7.57
C THR A 73 -10.43 4.99 -7.25
N ARG A 74 -9.63 4.13 -7.87
CA ARG A 74 -8.17 4.08 -7.79
C ARG A 74 -7.61 3.74 -9.17
N HIS A 75 -6.46 4.31 -9.52
CA HIS A 75 -5.70 3.86 -10.68
C HIS A 75 -4.84 2.65 -10.31
N PHE A 76 -4.98 1.55 -11.02
CA PHE A 76 -4.21 0.33 -10.79
C PHE A 76 -2.70 0.56 -10.90
N ASP A 77 -2.24 1.33 -11.88
CA ASP A 77 -0.83 1.68 -12.05
C ASP A 77 -0.24 2.44 -10.85
N LYS A 78 -1.02 3.29 -10.19
CA LYS A 78 -0.59 4.00 -8.97
C LYS A 78 -0.49 3.07 -7.77
N ILE A 79 -1.37 2.08 -7.68
CA ILE A 79 -1.28 1.02 -6.68
C ILE A 79 0.02 0.23 -6.87
N VAL A 80 0.29 -0.19 -8.11
CA VAL A 80 1.54 -0.90 -8.47
C VAL A 80 2.77 -0.05 -8.14
N ASP A 81 2.76 1.25 -8.50
CA ASP A 81 3.90 2.15 -8.26
C ASP A 81 4.18 2.36 -6.76
N GLU A 82 3.15 2.45 -5.91
CA GLU A 82 3.37 2.53 -4.45
C GLU A 82 3.96 1.23 -3.89
N VAL A 83 3.50 0.07 -4.35
CA VAL A 83 4.08 -1.23 -3.96
C VAL A 83 5.55 -1.29 -4.40
N GLN A 84 5.86 -0.93 -5.64
CA GLN A 84 7.24 -0.89 -6.13
C GLN A 84 8.12 0.03 -5.27
N GLY A 85 7.66 1.25 -5.00
CA GLY A 85 8.36 2.20 -4.15
C GLY A 85 8.60 1.67 -2.72
N PHE A 86 7.64 0.95 -2.16
CA PHE A 86 7.79 0.29 -0.88
C PHE A 86 8.91 -0.76 -0.90
N PHE A 87 8.94 -1.64 -1.90
CA PHE A 87 10.00 -2.65 -2.06
C PHE A 87 11.37 -2.00 -2.29
N GLU A 88 11.45 -0.98 -3.15
CA GLU A 88 12.69 -0.23 -3.42
C GLU A 88 13.28 0.37 -2.14
N VAL A 89 12.47 1.06 -1.35
CA VAL A 89 12.91 1.69 -0.09
C VAL A 89 13.44 0.64 0.90
N HIS A 90 12.73 -0.47 1.09
CA HIS A 90 13.18 -1.52 2.01
C HIS A 90 14.47 -2.19 1.52
N ARG A 91 14.62 -2.37 0.21
CA ARG A 91 15.84 -2.92 -0.38
C ARG A 91 17.03 -1.98 -0.18
N GLU A 92 16.86 -0.68 -0.44
CA GLU A 92 17.90 0.33 -0.26
C GLU A 92 18.36 0.44 1.20
N LEU A 93 17.43 0.29 2.15
CA LEU A 93 17.73 0.38 3.59
C LEU A 93 18.17 -0.95 4.20
N GLY A 94 18.16 -2.06 3.44
CA GLY A 94 18.48 -3.38 3.96
C GLY A 94 17.48 -3.91 4.99
N THR A 95 16.23 -3.44 4.94
CA THR A 95 15.11 -3.89 5.75
C THR A 95 14.19 -4.82 4.95
N HIS A 96 13.22 -5.47 5.60
CA HIS A 96 12.37 -6.47 4.94
C HIS A 96 10.98 -5.92 4.62
N PRO A 97 10.53 -5.96 3.34
CA PRO A 97 9.15 -5.67 2.96
C PRO A 97 8.25 -6.85 3.36
N GLY A 98 7.58 -6.74 4.50
CA GLY A 98 6.88 -7.86 5.15
C GLY A 98 5.53 -8.24 4.54
N GLY A 99 4.92 -7.36 3.72
CA GLY A 99 3.67 -7.69 3.07
C GLY A 99 2.90 -6.48 2.52
N VAL A 100 1.71 -6.77 2.00
CA VAL A 100 0.78 -5.78 1.47
C VAL A 100 -0.60 -5.92 2.11
N HIS A 101 -1.32 -4.82 2.23
CA HIS A 101 -2.70 -4.74 2.69
C HIS A 101 -3.57 -4.26 1.54
N LEU A 102 -4.42 -5.14 1.00
CA LEU A 102 -5.19 -4.90 -0.22
C LEU A 102 -6.68 -5.05 0.00
N GLU A 103 -7.47 -4.28 -0.76
CA GLU A 103 -8.91 -4.46 -0.91
C GLU A 103 -9.19 -5.05 -2.29
N PHE A 104 -9.63 -6.30 -2.34
CA PHE A 104 -9.87 -7.02 -3.57
C PHE A 104 -11.06 -7.97 -3.45
N THR A 105 -11.53 -8.46 -4.59
CA THR A 105 -12.60 -9.45 -4.69
C THR A 105 -12.30 -10.45 -5.79
N GLY A 106 -12.89 -11.66 -5.69
CA GLY A 106 -12.88 -12.65 -6.76
C GLY A 106 -13.92 -12.41 -7.85
N GLU A 107 -14.63 -11.27 -7.81
CA GLU A 107 -15.64 -10.90 -8.78
C GLU A 107 -15.07 -9.96 -9.85
N ASP A 108 -15.71 -9.96 -11.04
CA ASP A 108 -15.30 -9.08 -12.16
C ASP A 108 -15.93 -7.69 -12.02
N VAL A 109 -15.65 -7.02 -10.89
CA VAL A 109 -16.11 -5.65 -10.65
C VAL A 109 -15.30 -4.64 -11.48
N THR A 110 -15.91 -3.47 -11.72
CA THR A 110 -15.30 -2.36 -12.44
C THR A 110 -15.11 -1.16 -11.49
N GLU A 111 -14.45 -1.37 -10.35
CA GLU A 111 -14.33 -0.37 -9.28
C GLU A 111 -13.00 0.40 -9.32
N CYS A 112 -11.94 -0.18 -9.89
CA CYS A 112 -10.63 0.43 -10.07
C CYS A 112 -10.28 0.56 -11.56
N LEU A 113 -9.65 1.69 -11.92
CA LEU A 113 -9.27 2.00 -13.31
C LEU A 113 -7.98 1.28 -13.72
N GLY A 114 -7.89 0.94 -15.02
CA GLY A 114 -6.70 0.33 -15.61
C GLY A 114 -6.60 -1.17 -15.37
N GLY A 115 -5.37 -1.69 -15.39
CA GLY A 115 -5.10 -3.12 -15.43
C GLY A 115 -5.20 -3.68 -16.84
N ALA A 116 -5.03 -5.00 -17.00
CA ALA A 116 -5.02 -5.67 -18.32
C ALA A 116 -6.32 -5.51 -19.11
N GLU A 117 -7.44 -5.24 -18.44
CA GLU A 117 -8.74 -5.00 -19.06
C GLU A 117 -8.96 -3.53 -19.46
N ASP A 118 -8.00 -2.63 -19.16
CA ASP A 118 -8.02 -1.21 -19.46
C ASP A 118 -9.33 -0.50 -19.04
N ILE A 119 -9.79 -0.78 -17.80
CA ILE A 119 -11.02 -0.22 -17.25
C ILE A 119 -10.91 1.31 -17.21
N THR A 120 -11.90 2.00 -17.78
CA THR A 120 -11.98 3.45 -17.88
C THR A 120 -13.07 4.03 -16.95
N ASP A 121 -13.14 5.37 -16.83
CA ASP A 121 -14.21 6.05 -16.09
C ASP A 121 -15.62 5.66 -16.57
N LEU A 122 -15.77 5.35 -17.87
CA LEU A 122 -17.05 4.97 -18.47
C LEU A 122 -17.50 3.57 -18.03
N ASP A 123 -16.59 2.71 -17.64
CA ASP A 123 -16.86 1.33 -17.25
C ASP A 123 -17.25 1.22 -15.77
N LEU A 124 -16.86 2.20 -14.92
CA LEU A 124 -17.11 2.19 -13.48
C LEU A 124 -18.58 1.87 -13.12
N PRO A 125 -19.61 2.47 -13.76
CA PRO A 125 -21.01 2.18 -13.42
C PRO A 125 -21.45 0.75 -13.76
N GLY A 126 -20.70 0.04 -14.59
CA GLY A 126 -21.09 -1.28 -15.13
C GLY A 126 -21.25 -2.34 -14.04
N ARG A 127 -20.24 -2.47 -13.17
CA ARG A 127 -20.22 -3.40 -12.03
C ARG A 127 -19.54 -2.79 -10.81
N TYR A 128 -20.03 -1.63 -10.36
CA TYR A 128 -19.57 -1.02 -9.10
C TYR A 128 -20.45 -1.52 -7.96
N GLU A 129 -20.00 -2.49 -7.20
CA GLU A 129 -20.79 -3.22 -6.21
C GLU A 129 -20.44 -2.86 -4.75
N SER A 130 -19.26 -2.24 -4.52
CA SER A 130 -18.85 -1.85 -3.17
C SER A 130 -19.69 -0.71 -2.63
N ALA A 131 -20.14 -0.86 -1.38
CA ALA A 131 -20.83 0.20 -0.65
C ALA A 131 -19.85 1.18 0.05
N VAL A 132 -18.56 0.89 0.05
CA VAL A 132 -17.54 1.63 0.81
C VAL A 132 -16.39 2.05 -0.10
N ASP A 133 -15.36 1.21 -0.21
CA ASP A 133 -14.13 1.51 -0.94
C ASP A 133 -14.00 0.62 -2.19
N PRO A 134 -13.47 1.17 -3.31
CA PRO A 134 -13.31 0.43 -4.55
C PRO A 134 -12.27 -0.68 -4.39
N ARG A 135 -12.61 -1.86 -4.91
CA ARG A 135 -11.79 -3.09 -4.81
C ARG A 135 -11.14 -3.41 -6.16
N LEU A 136 -9.99 -4.04 -6.11
CA LEU A 136 -9.41 -4.70 -7.28
C LEU A 136 -10.28 -5.91 -7.66
N ASN A 137 -10.53 -6.10 -8.96
CA ASN A 137 -11.20 -7.29 -9.46
C ASN A 137 -10.25 -8.50 -9.55
N THR A 138 -10.76 -9.65 -9.97
CA THR A 138 -9.97 -10.88 -10.10
C THR A 138 -8.72 -10.68 -10.96
N GLN A 139 -8.85 -10.06 -12.12
CA GLN A 139 -7.74 -9.89 -13.07
C GLN A 139 -6.67 -8.96 -12.52
N GLN A 140 -7.06 -7.81 -12.00
CA GLN A 140 -6.14 -6.85 -11.37
C GLN A 140 -5.43 -7.46 -10.15
N SER A 141 -6.14 -8.26 -9.36
CA SER A 141 -5.58 -8.95 -8.18
C SER A 141 -4.51 -9.97 -8.58
N LEU A 142 -4.75 -10.76 -9.62
CA LEU A 142 -3.77 -11.71 -10.15
C LEU A 142 -2.56 -11.00 -10.73
N GLU A 143 -2.77 -9.96 -11.54
CA GLU A 143 -1.69 -9.15 -12.11
C GLU A 143 -0.78 -8.57 -11.03
N LEU A 144 -1.35 -7.93 -10.01
CA LEU A 144 -0.59 -7.39 -8.88
C LEU A 144 0.16 -8.50 -8.12
N SER A 145 -0.44 -9.68 -7.93
CA SER A 145 0.20 -10.79 -7.24
C SER A 145 1.44 -11.29 -7.98
N PHE A 146 1.39 -11.39 -9.31
CA PHE A 146 2.55 -11.75 -10.13
C PHE A 146 3.65 -10.69 -10.08
N LEU A 147 3.29 -9.41 -10.15
CA LEU A 147 4.26 -8.31 -10.02
C LEU A 147 4.97 -8.34 -8.66
N ILE A 148 4.24 -8.57 -7.57
CA ILE A 148 4.83 -8.73 -6.23
C ILE A 148 5.76 -9.94 -6.18
N ALA A 149 5.36 -11.07 -6.77
CA ALA A 149 6.21 -12.26 -6.82
C ALA A 149 7.53 -11.99 -7.56
N GLU A 150 7.51 -11.20 -8.62
CA GLU A 150 8.73 -10.77 -9.32
C GLU A 150 9.61 -9.85 -8.45
N MET A 151 9.02 -8.89 -7.74
CA MET A 151 9.74 -8.02 -6.81
C MET A 151 10.43 -8.80 -5.68
N LEU A 152 9.84 -9.90 -5.23
CA LEU A 152 10.42 -10.76 -4.19
C LEU A 152 11.60 -11.62 -4.68
N ARG A 153 11.74 -11.80 -6.00
CA ARG A 153 12.84 -12.59 -6.60
C ARG A 153 14.13 -11.80 -6.78
N ASN A 154 14.03 -10.48 -6.86
CA ASN A 154 15.11 -9.54 -7.06
C ASN A 154 15.55 -8.92 -5.74
#